data_9c359118aa29e1d52b66ab0667bc2f13
#
_entry.id   9c359118aa29e1d52b66ab0667bc2f13
#
_cell.length_a   1.000
_cell.length_b   1.000
_cell.length_c   1.000
_cell.angle_alpha   90.00
_cell.angle_beta   90.00
_cell.angle_gamma   90.00
#
_symmetry.space_group_name_H-M   'P 1'
#
loop_
_entity.id
_entity.type
_entity.pdbx_description
1 polymer ?
#
loop_
_entity_poly.entity_id
_entity_poly.type
_entity_poly.pdbx_seq_one_letter_code
_entity_poly.pdbx_strand_id
1 'polypeptide(L)'
;MKKKLIATVMAATMTVTALTGCGSSSASSAKKDIKVPTEPFGDTVKYDPSVEINDGKDISIDMWEWGSDELFQEIIDRYTAIHPNVTINLVDNPWDDYWTKLPLALDGENGPALFNVHNSYHENLINYMAPLDIPVEDLEQDFNGVSAHVIDGKVYYIDYGMMTGSVYYNKEMWKEAGLTDDDIPKTWDEMIEVAKKLTIKDGDKIVQAGLNFNNDFHQNYLLGLNYQLGENLFQEDGKTPNVNSDAMKKVMQMLVDMYDKDQIGSKDFGENCADSFGQGQSAMVIQWGHYYNTLKTTWSDIDFGVFEIPTFDGNPYAYNRYNGESTFGVNKNAPKDQQAVAQDFVKFFLCDDESQVAFNLAMSTFPAKKSLADNEKILENPSLKVLAEHIDHYIWPGPMPSCVEDNMKKAGEDIFYNGVDIDTALDKAQADIIKDMKSSSFQSVENLYEFAK
;
A
#
# COMPACT_ATOMS: atom_id res chain seq x y z
N MET A 1 22.30 48.85 -40.28
CA MET A 1 23.33 48.06 -41.02
C MET A 1 22.88 46.61 -41.00
N LYS A 2 22.60 46.10 -42.18
CA LYS A 2 22.09 44.72 -42.43
C LYS A 2 23.24 43.73 -42.33
N LYS A 3 23.13 42.65 -41.58
CA LYS A 3 23.99 41.47 -41.73
C LYS A 3 23.13 40.28 -42.07
N LYS A 4 23.45 39.68 -43.22
CA LYS A 4 22.80 38.56 -43.89
C LYS A 4 23.20 37.25 -43.20
N LEU A 5 22.20 36.38 -42.98
CA LEU A 5 22.42 34.98 -42.67
C LEU A 5 22.71 34.22 -44.00
N ILE A 6 23.77 33.43 -43.98
CA ILE A 6 24.10 32.46 -45.04
C ILE A 6 23.72 31.08 -44.51
N ALA A 7 22.76 30.45 -45.18
CA ALA A 7 22.40 29.05 -44.93
C ALA A 7 23.25 28.17 -45.85
N THR A 8 24.03 27.25 -45.27
CA THR A 8 24.77 26.23 -46.02
C THR A 8 23.97 24.92 -45.97
N VAL A 9 23.46 24.51 -47.11
CA VAL A 9 22.82 23.20 -47.32
C VAL A 9 23.94 22.19 -47.63
N MET A 10 24.09 21.18 -46.76
CA MET A 10 24.87 19.99 -47.07
C MET A 10 23.92 18.84 -47.40
N ALA A 11 23.92 18.45 -48.66
CA ALA A 11 23.32 17.24 -49.15
C ALA A 11 24.24 16.05 -48.83
N ALA A 12 23.81 15.10 -48.03
CA ALA A 12 24.50 13.83 -47.81
C ALA A 12 23.72 12.71 -48.52
N THR A 13 24.38 12.08 -49.45
CA THR A 13 23.94 10.98 -50.27
C THR A 13 23.69 9.72 -49.45
N MET A 14 22.50 9.15 -49.51
CA MET A 14 22.18 7.85 -48.93
C MET A 14 22.74 6.73 -49.81
N THR A 15 23.66 5.97 -49.28
CA THR A 15 24.03 4.66 -49.83
C THR A 15 23.25 3.60 -49.07
N VAL A 16 22.31 2.96 -49.76
CA VAL A 16 21.55 1.81 -49.26
C VAL A 16 22.46 0.59 -49.33
N THR A 17 22.84 0.07 -48.19
CA THR A 17 23.39 -1.29 -48.08
C THR A 17 22.35 -2.15 -47.34
N ALA A 18 21.67 -2.99 -48.09
CA ALA A 18 20.83 -4.05 -47.58
C ALA A 18 21.72 -5.11 -46.90
N LEU A 19 21.64 -5.21 -45.60
CA LEU A 19 22.10 -6.36 -44.82
C LEU A 19 20.89 -6.99 -44.15
N THR A 20 20.43 -8.07 -44.74
CA THR A 20 19.56 -9.06 -44.09
C THR A 20 20.32 -9.68 -42.91
N GLY A 21 19.87 -9.37 -41.72
CA GLY A 21 20.33 -10.00 -40.49
C GLY A 21 19.13 -10.12 -39.56
N CYS A 22 18.43 -11.26 -39.63
CA CYS A 22 17.57 -11.71 -38.56
C CYS A 22 18.42 -11.87 -37.29
N GLY A 23 18.11 -11.12 -36.29
CA GLY A 23 18.68 -11.21 -34.98
C GLY A 23 17.71 -10.57 -34.00
N SER A 24 16.62 -11.27 -33.70
CA SER A 24 15.83 -11.01 -32.50
C SER A 24 16.75 -11.31 -31.30
N SER A 25 17.33 -10.26 -30.75
CA SER A 25 17.92 -10.34 -29.39
C SER A 25 16.77 -10.37 -28.39
N SER A 26 16.12 -11.53 -28.23
CA SER A 26 15.49 -11.89 -27.00
C SER A 26 16.61 -11.91 -25.96
N ALA A 27 16.63 -10.94 -25.05
CA ALA A 27 17.36 -11.06 -23.81
C ALA A 27 16.77 -12.27 -23.10
N SER A 28 17.43 -13.42 -23.24
CA SER A 28 17.20 -14.60 -22.41
C SER A 28 17.63 -14.20 -21.01
N SER A 29 16.67 -13.73 -20.18
CA SER A 29 16.82 -13.84 -18.76
C SER A 29 17.04 -15.31 -18.47
N ALA A 30 18.18 -15.64 -17.85
CA ALA A 30 18.45 -17.00 -17.41
C ALA A 30 17.25 -17.43 -16.57
N LYS A 31 16.44 -18.39 -17.05
CA LYS A 31 15.33 -18.96 -16.28
C LYS A 31 15.95 -19.43 -14.98
N LYS A 32 15.59 -18.84 -13.84
CA LYS A 32 15.88 -19.37 -12.53
C LYS A 32 15.42 -20.84 -12.55
N ASP A 33 16.22 -21.75 -11.99
CA ASP A 33 15.79 -23.14 -11.83
C ASP A 33 14.59 -23.17 -10.87
N ILE A 34 13.36 -23.09 -11.43
CA ILE A 34 12.13 -23.14 -10.66
C ILE A 34 11.91 -24.58 -10.25
N LYS A 35 11.89 -24.84 -8.95
CA LYS A 35 11.55 -26.16 -8.42
C LYS A 35 10.04 -26.34 -8.48
N VAL A 36 9.58 -27.22 -9.38
CA VAL A 36 8.16 -27.55 -9.52
C VAL A 36 7.74 -28.46 -8.35
N PRO A 37 6.74 -28.06 -7.53
CA PRO A 37 6.21 -28.90 -6.47
C PRO A 37 5.45 -30.09 -7.08
N THR A 38 5.55 -31.26 -6.42
CA THR A 38 4.88 -32.51 -6.84
C THR A 38 3.80 -32.96 -5.86
N GLU A 39 3.76 -32.36 -4.67
CA GLU A 39 2.82 -32.66 -3.60
C GLU A 39 1.96 -31.43 -3.32
N PRO A 40 0.72 -31.61 -2.81
CA PRO A 40 -0.12 -30.49 -2.39
C PRO A 40 0.56 -29.61 -1.32
N PHE A 41 0.41 -28.29 -1.44
CA PHE A 41 0.99 -27.31 -0.53
C PHE A 41 -0.02 -26.25 -0.10
N GLY A 42 0.35 -25.38 0.82
CA GLY A 42 -0.51 -24.38 1.48
C GLY A 42 -0.89 -24.83 2.90
N ASP A 43 -1.67 -24.00 3.60
CA ASP A 43 -2.05 -24.22 5.00
C ASP A 43 -3.40 -24.96 5.10
N THR A 44 -4.50 -24.30 5.44
CA THR A 44 -5.85 -24.88 5.34
C THR A 44 -6.31 -24.92 3.90
N VAL A 45 -6.16 -23.81 3.18
CA VAL A 45 -6.31 -23.76 1.73
C VAL A 45 -5.15 -24.54 1.10
N LYS A 46 -5.48 -25.58 0.30
CA LYS A 46 -4.50 -26.44 -0.36
C LYS A 46 -4.52 -26.25 -1.86
N TYR A 47 -3.33 -26.12 -2.44
CA TYR A 47 -3.10 -26.19 -3.87
C TYR A 47 -2.55 -27.57 -4.25
N ASP A 48 -3.20 -28.26 -5.19
CA ASP A 48 -2.75 -29.55 -5.68
C ASP A 48 -2.15 -29.40 -7.10
N PRO A 49 -0.82 -29.47 -7.25
CA PRO A 49 -0.14 -29.28 -8.53
C PRO A 49 -0.41 -30.40 -9.54
N SER A 50 -1.04 -31.51 -9.12
CA SER A 50 -1.38 -32.64 -10.01
C SER A 50 -2.70 -32.44 -10.77
N VAL A 51 -3.49 -31.41 -10.44
CA VAL A 51 -4.76 -31.13 -11.12
C VAL A 51 -4.49 -30.61 -12.52
N GLU A 52 -5.04 -31.27 -13.53
CA GLU A 52 -4.93 -30.81 -14.92
C GLU A 52 -5.82 -29.60 -15.18
N ILE A 53 -5.23 -28.53 -15.69
CA ILE A 53 -5.95 -27.33 -16.12
C ILE A 53 -6.35 -27.47 -17.59
N ASN A 54 -7.60 -27.10 -17.90
CA ASN A 54 -8.18 -27.13 -19.27
C ASN A 54 -8.06 -28.51 -19.96
N ASP A 55 -8.24 -29.62 -19.20
CA ASP A 55 -8.08 -31.01 -19.70
C ASP A 55 -6.69 -31.20 -20.40
N GLY A 56 -5.64 -30.53 -19.97
CA GLY A 56 -4.31 -30.58 -20.55
C GLY A 56 -4.17 -29.91 -21.91
N LYS A 57 -5.20 -29.22 -22.41
CA LYS A 57 -5.17 -28.48 -23.69
C LYS A 57 -4.60 -27.10 -23.48
N ASP A 58 -3.89 -26.60 -24.50
CA ASP A 58 -3.35 -25.26 -24.49
C ASP A 58 -4.45 -24.21 -24.26
N ILE A 59 -4.19 -23.27 -23.38
CA ILE A 59 -5.06 -22.14 -23.07
C ILE A 59 -4.24 -20.89 -22.80
N SER A 60 -4.76 -19.74 -23.25
CA SER A 60 -4.15 -18.44 -22.99
C SER A 60 -5.16 -17.52 -22.32
N ILE A 61 -4.71 -16.79 -21.30
CA ILE A 61 -5.48 -15.72 -20.63
C ILE A 61 -4.65 -14.44 -20.58
N ASP A 62 -5.34 -13.31 -20.50
CA ASP A 62 -4.72 -12.02 -20.21
C ASP A 62 -4.85 -11.70 -18.73
N MET A 63 -3.76 -11.18 -18.15
CA MET A 63 -3.71 -10.61 -16.81
C MET A 63 -3.35 -9.13 -16.93
N TRP A 64 -4.21 -8.25 -16.40
CA TRP A 64 -3.94 -6.82 -16.33
C TRP A 64 -3.44 -6.42 -14.97
N GLU A 65 -2.39 -5.60 -14.96
CA GLU A 65 -1.78 -5.07 -13.75
C GLU A 65 -1.24 -3.65 -13.97
N TRP A 66 -0.64 -3.05 -12.93
CA TRP A 66 0.07 -1.76 -12.98
C TRP A 66 1.41 -1.86 -12.23
N GLY A 67 2.50 -1.48 -12.90
CA GLY A 67 3.76 -1.06 -12.32
C GLY A 67 4.63 -2.08 -11.58
N SER A 68 4.50 -3.39 -11.82
CA SER A 68 5.32 -4.43 -11.17
C SER A 68 5.59 -5.65 -12.06
N ASP A 69 5.82 -5.43 -13.34
CA ASP A 69 5.97 -6.47 -14.38
C ASP A 69 6.89 -7.62 -13.97
N GLU A 70 8.08 -7.31 -13.45
CA GLU A 70 9.06 -8.34 -13.11
C GLU A 70 8.56 -9.26 -11.99
N LEU A 71 7.87 -8.70 -11.00
CA LEU A 71 7.32 -9.44 -9.87
C LEU A 71 6.17 -10.35 -10.30
N PHE A 72 5.22 -9.82 -11.08
CA PHE A 72 4.12 -10.60 -11.61
C PHE A 72 4.61 -11.69 -12.57
N GLN A 73 5.61 -11.38 -13.41
CA GLN A 73 6.21 -12.37 -14.31
C GLN A 73 6.87 -13.53 -13.52
N GLU A 74 7.55 -13.26 -12.40
CA GLU A 74 8.13 -14.31 -11.56
C GLU A 74 7.05 -15.27 -11.02
N ILE A 75 5.91 -14.74 -10.60
CA ILE A 75 4.77 -15.55 -10.11
C ILE A 75 4.16 -16.36 -11.27
N ILE A 76 3.96 -15.74 -12.44
CA ILE A 76 3.46 -16.40 -13.64
C ILE A 76 4.40 -17.53 -14.07
N ASP A 77 5.71 -17.31 -14.05
CA ASP A 77 6.70 -18.32 -14.41
C ASP A 77 6.66 -19.52 -13.48
N ARG A 78 6.43 -19.32 -12.17
CA ARG A 78 6.26 -20.39 -11.18
C ARG A 78 4.98 -21.19 -11.43
N TYR A 79 3.88 -20.51 -11.70
CA TYR A 79 2.59 -21.16 -12.01
C TYR A 79 2.65 -21.95 -13.32
N THR A 80 3.20 -21.36 -14.38
CA THR A 80 3.30 -22.00 -15.70
C THR A 80 4.35 -23.12 -15.75
N ALA A 81 5.30 -23.13 -14.81
CA ALA A 81 6.18 -24.30 -14.63
C ALA A 81 5.40 -25.53 -14.14
N ILE A 82 4.34 -25.35 -13.36
CA ILE A 82 3.41 -26.44 -12.96
C ILE A 82 2.48 -26.79 -14.12
N HIS A 83 1.94 -25.78 -14.82
CA HIS A 83 0.95 -25.93 -15.89
C HIS A 83 1.50 -25.43 -17.24
N PRO A 84 2.36 -26.22 -17.93
CA PRO A 84 3.05 -25.77 -19.15
C PRO A 84 2.09 -25.58 -20.36
N ASN A 85 0.86 -26.05 -20.27
CA ASN A 85 -0.20 -25.82 -21.25
C ASN A 85 -0.93 -24.48 -21.06
N VAL A 86 -0.62 -23.72 -20.00
CA VAL A 86 -1.21 -22.40 -19.71
C VAL A 86 -0.25 -21.29 -20.11
N THR A 87 -0.77 -20.29 -20.83
CA THR A 87 -0.06 -19.03 -21.11
C THR A 87 -0.81 -17.88 -20.44
N ILE A 88 -0.12 -17.08 -19.64
CA ILE A 88 -0.65 -15.85 -19.05
C ILE A 88 0.07 -14.67 -19.69
N ASN A 89 -0.66 -13.86 -20.46
CA ASN A 89 -0.14 -12.65 -21.08
C ASN A 89 -0.27 -11.50 -20.07
N LEU A 90 0.84 -11.05 -19.53
CA LEU A 90 0.88 -9.90 -18.65
C LEU A 90 0.74 -8.60 -19.45
N VAL A 91 -0.17 -7.74 -19.04
CA VAL A 91 -0.43 -6.44 -19.67
C VAL A 91 -0.31 -5.35 -18.61
N ASP A 92 0.81 -4.63 -18.65
CA ASP A 92 1.03 -3.45 -17.81
C ASP A 92 0.22 -2.25 -18.34
N ASN A 93 -0.39 -1.54 -17.42
CA ASN A 93 -1.09 -0.29 -17.69
C ASN A 93 -0.64 0.78 -16.69
N PRO A 94 -0.37 2.00 -17.13
CA PRO A 94 -0.13 3.11 -16.21
C PRO A 94 -1.30 3.28 -15.22
N TRP A 95 -1.00 3.59 -13.96
CA TRP A 95 -1.97 3.71 -12.88
C TRP A 95 -3.24 4.49 -13.24
N ASP A 96 -3.10 5.72 -13.76
CA ASP A 96 -4.25 6.57 -14.09
C ASP A 96 -5.13 6.00 -15.22
N ASP A 97 -4.52 5.32 -16.17
CA ASP A 97 -5.20 4.67 -17.30
C ASP A 97 -5.91 3.38 -16.86
N TYR A 98 -5.32 2.63 -15.95
CA TYR A 98 -5.82 1.34 -15.49
C TYR A 98 -7.26 1.45 -14.98
N TRP A 99 -7.52 2.35 -14.05
CA TRP A 99 -8.84 2.52 -13.41
C TRP A 99 -9.91 3.04 -14.35
N THR A 100 -9.51 3.69 -15.44
CA THR A 100 -10.44 4.16 -16.48
C THR A 100 -10.74 3.06 -17.50
N LYS A 101 -9.73 2.26 -17.87
CA LYS A 101 -9.83 1.24 -18.92
C LYS A 101 -10.39 -0.07 -18.41
N LEU A 102 -10.00 -0.51 -17.21
CA LEU A 102 -10.33 -1.82 -16.67
C LEU A 102 -11.85 -2.08 -16.59
N PRO A 103 -12.71 -1.20 -16.01
CA PRO A 103 -14.14 -1.46 -15.94
C PRO A 103 -14.77 -1.63 -17.32
N LEU A 104 -14.29 -0.88 -18.33
CA LEU A 104 -14.78 -0.98 -19.71
C LEU A 104 -14.36 -2.30 -20.37
N ALA A 105 -13.14 -2.77 -20.09
CA ALA A 105 -12.66 -4.05 -20.59
C ALA A 105 -13.39 -5.24 -19.93
N LEU A 106 -13.66 -5.15 -18.62
CA LEU A 106 -14.35 -6.20 -17.86
C LEU A 106 -15.83 -6.37 -18.23
N ASP A 107 -16.46 -5.35 -18.82
CA ASP A 107 -17.86 -5.42 -19.28
C ASP A 107 -18.04 -6.33 -20.50
N GLY A 108 -16.96 -6.66 -21.22
CA GLY A 108 -16.96 -7.47 -22.44
C GLY A 108 -16.36 -8.86 -22.26
N GLU A 109 -16.72 -9.78 -23.17
CA GLU A 109 -16.17 -11.17 -23.18
C GLU A 109 -14.66 -11.24 -23.52
N ASN A 110 -14.08 -10.17 -24.04
CA ASN A 110 -12.68 -10.09 -24.44
C ASN A 110 -11.80 -9.30 -23.45
N GLY A 111 -12.31 -9.01 -22.26
CA GLY A 111 -11.53 -8.41 -21.20
C GLY A 111 -10.57 -9.41 -20.55
N PRO A 112 -9.61 -8.92 -19.71
CA PRO A 112 -8.70 -9.83 -19.01
C PRO A 112 -9.48 -10.80 -18.13
N ALA A 113 -9.04 -12.05 -18.08
CA ALA A 113 -9.64 -13.04 -17.19
C ALA A 113 -9.20 -12.84 -15.73
N LEU A 114 -7.99 -12.30 -15.57
CA LEU A 114 -7.35 -12.01 -14.28
C LEU A 114 -6.90 -10.55 -14.26
N PHE A 115 -7.06 -9.87 -13.13
CA PHE A 115 -6.64 -8.48 -13.01
C PHE A 115 -6.28 -8.14 -11.56
N ASN A 116 -5.35 -7.22 -11.39
CA ASN A 116 -4.94 -6.74 -10.08
C ASN A 116 -6.02 -5.80 -9.49
N VAL A 117 -6.25 -5.88 -8.19
CA VAL A 117 -7.27 -5.12 -7.46
C VAL A 117 -6.61 -4.15 -6.50
N HIS A 118 -7.18 -2.97 -6.34
CA HIS A 118 -6.84 -2.05 -5.28
C HIS A 118 -8.09 -1.70 -4.46
N ASN A 119 -7.99 -1.73 -3.15
CA ASN A 119 -9.10 -1.56 -2.22
C ASN A 119 -9.92 -0.29 -2.45
N SER A 120 -9.28 0.83 -2.78
CA SER A 120 -9.96 2.12 -3.06
C SER A 120 -10.89 2.07 -4.28
N TYR A 121 -10.74 1.08 -5.16
CA TYR A 121 -11.58 0.88 -6.35
C TYR A 121 -12.53 -0.32 -6.22
N HIS A 122 -12.68 -0.86 -5.01
CA HIS A 122 -13.54 -1.99 -4.72
C HIS A 122 -14.94 -1.83 -5.32
N GLU A 123 -15.63 -0.73 -5.03
CA GLU A 123 -17.01 -0.50 -5.47
C GLU A 123 -17.15 -0.43 -7.00
N ASN A 124 -16.10 0.00 -7.69
CA ASN A 124 -16.08 0.09 -9.16
C ASN A 124 -15.89 -1.29 -9.81
N LEU A 125 -15.23 -2.22 -9.12
CA LEU A 125 -14.81 -3.50 -9.68
C LEU A 125 -15.66 -4.69 -9.23
N ILE A 126 -16.22 -4.67 -8.04
CA ILE A 126 -16.91 -5.81 -7.42
C ILE A 126 -18.00 -6.42 -8.31
N ASN A 127 -18.71 -5.57 -9.06
CA ASN A 127 -19.76 -6.01 -9.97
C ASN A 127 -19.25 -6.76 -11.21
N TYR A 128 -17.95 -6.77 -11.46
CA TYR A 128 -17.32 -7.51 -12.58
C TYR A 128 -16.61 -8.78 -12.11
N MET A 129 -16.49 -9.00 -10.80
CA MET A 129 -15.77 -10.14 -10.25
C MET A 129 -16.64 -11.39 -10.14
N ALA A 130 -16.03 -12.53 -10.37
CA ALA A 130 -16.54 -13.83 -9.92
C ALA A 130 -16.08 -14.06 -8.46
N PRO A 131 -16.93 -14.67 -7.61
CA PRO A 131 -16.47 -15.08 -6.28
C PRO A 131 -15.35 -16.13 -6.40
N LEU A 132 -14.43 -16.12 -5.45
CA LEU A 132 -13.40 -17.14 -5.36
C LEU A 132 -14.03 -18.51 -5.05
N ASP A 133 -13.51 -19.54 -5.69
CA ASP A 133 -13.93 -20.93 -5.45
C ASP A 133 -13.12 -21.54 -4.28
N ILE A 134 -13.11 -20.83 -3.16
CA ILE A 134 -12.43 -21.21 -1.92
C ILE A 134 -13.40 -20.93 -0.76
N PRO A 135 -13.59 -21.89 0.17
CA PRO A 135 -14.43 -21.67 1.34
C PRO A 135 -13.96 -20.47 2.16
N VAL A 136 -14.90 -19.63 2.60
CA VAL A 136 -14.59 -18.43 3.40
C VAL A 136 -13.90 -18.81 4.70
N GLU A 137 -14.36 -19.89 5.34
CA GLU A 137 -13.82 -20.41 6.59
C GLU A 137 -12.33 -20.82 6.46
N ASP A 138 -11.94 -21.37 5.31
CA ASP A 138 -10.56 -21.77 5.06
C ASP A 138 -9.67 -20.53 4.85
N LEU A 139 -10.19 -19.53 4.13
CA LEU A 139 -9.50 -18.24 3.96
C LEU A 139 -9.32 -17.52 5.31
N GLU A 140 -10.36 -17.49 6.16
CA GLU A 140 -10.30 -16.87 7.50
C GLU A 140 -9.33 -17.59 8.43
N GLN A 141 -9.09 -18.89 8.27
CA GLN A 141 -8.08 -19.62 9.03
C GLN A 141 -6.67 -19.21 8.61
N ASP A 142 -6.43 -19.01 7.32
CA ASP A 142 -5.09 -18.81 6.76
C ASP A 142 -4.68 -17.34 6.68
N PHE A 143 -5.65 -16.40 6.53
CA PHE A 143 -5.35 -14.98 6.25
C PHE A 143 -6.03 -14.04 7.25
N ASN A 144 -5.38 -12.92 7.54
CA ASN A 144 -5.95 -11.78 8.25
C ASN A 144 -6.80 -10.93 7.29
N GLY A 145 -7.78 -10.21 7.83
CA GLY A 145 -8.57 -9.23 7.08
C GLY A 145 -9.67 -9.80 6.15
N VAL A 146 -9.82 -11.13 6.06
CA VAL A 146 -10.79 -11.77 5.14
C VAL A 146 -12.22 -11.31 5.37
N SER A 147 -12.63 -11.10 6.63
CA SER A 147 -13.98 -10.65 6.99
C SER A 147 -14.39 -9.33 6.33
N ALA A 148 -13.42 -8.46 6.00
CA ALA A 148 -13.64 -7.20 5.30
C ALA A 148 -14.03 -7.37 3.82
N HIS A 149 -13.78 -8.54 3.26
CA HIS A 149 -14.06 -8.89 1.86
C HIS A 149 -15.27 -9.82 1.69
N VAL A 150 -15.96 -10.18 2.78
CA VAL A 150 -17.13 -11.05 2.73
C VAL A 150 -18.36 -10.25 2.32
N ILE A 151 -18.93 -10.59 1.15
CA ILE A 151 -20.16 -10.00 0.64
C ILE A 151 -21.16 -11.14 0.38
N ASP A 152 -22.30 -11.12 1.06
CA ASP A 152 -23.34 -12.14 0.96
C ASP A 152 -22.78 -13.58 1.13
N GLY A 153 -21.85 -13.77 2.07
CA GLY A 153 -21.21 -15.04 2.39
C GLY A 153 -20.22 -15.54 1.33
N LYS A 154 -19.72 -14.65 0.47
CA LYS A 154 -18.73 -14.94 -0.57
C LYS A 154 -17.57 -13.95 -0.48
N VAL A 155 -16.41 -14.40 -0.94
CA VAL A 155 -15.21 -13.58 -1.10
C VAL A 155 -14.85 -13.49 -2.58
N TYR A 156 -14.48 -12.32 -3.04
CA TYR A 156 -14.15 -12.05 -4.45
C TYR A 156 -12.66 -11.78 -4.67
N TYR A 157 -11.98 -11.33 -3.65
CA TYR A 157 -10.54 -11.18 -3.52
C TYR A 157 -10.22 -11.02 -2.03
N ILE A 158 -8.97 -11.18 -1.65
CA ILE A 158 -8.48 -10.89 -0.29
C ILE A 158 -7.20 -10.04 -0.38
N ASP A 159 -6.69 -9.64 0.77
CA ASP A 159 -5.40 -8.97 0.83
C ASP A 159 -4.27 -10.00 0.97
N TYR A 160 -3.13 -9.74 0.30
CA TYR A 160 -1.90 -10.52 0.48
C TYR A 160 -1.04 -9.94 1.60
N GLY A 161 -1.21 -8.65 1.89
CA GLY A 161 -0.39 -7.93 2.85
C GLY A 161 -1.12 -6.82 3.57
N MET A 162 -0.52 -6.39 4.68
CA MET A 162 -0.97 -5.31 5.53
C MET A 162 0.09 -4.21 5.50
N MET A 163 -0.29 -3.00 5.09
CA MET A 163 0.60 -1.84 5.05
C MET A 163 0.19 -0.83 6.12
N THR A 164 1.15 -0.36 6.92
CA THR A 164 0.93 0.73 7.87
C THR A 164 2.13 1.65 7.94
N GLY A 165 2.01 2.75 8.66
CA GLY A 165 3.09 3.69 8.87
C GLY A 165 4.02 3.26 10.00
N SER A 166 5.31 3.60 9.85
CA SER A 166 6.33 3.51 10.88
C SER A 166 7.14 4.80 10.94
N VAL A 167 7.81 5.05 12.05
CA VAL A 167 8.71 6.19 12.17
C VAL A 167 10.07 5.81 11.62
N TYR A 168 10.52 6.54 10.60
CA TYR A 168 11.89 6.48 10.09
C TYR A 168 12.69 7.61 10.74
N TYR A 169 13.90 7.32 11.23
CA TYR A 169 14.78 8.33 11.82
C TYR A 169 16.19 8.28 11.22
N ASN A 170 16.80 9.43 11.05
CA ASN A 170 18.17 9.57 10.57
C ASN A 170 19.16 9.30 11.72
N LYS A 171 19.94 8.22 11.61
CA LYS A 171 20.87 7.79 12.68
C LYS A 171 22.04 8.74 12.88
N GLU A 172 22.47 9.46 11.85
CA GLU A 172 23.55 10.45 11.97
C GLU A 172 23.07 11.63 12.80
N MET A 173 21.92 12.22 12.46
CA MET A 173 21.30 13.30 13.23
C MET A 173 20.97 12.89 14.66
N TRP A 174 20.49 11.64 14.84
CA TRP A 174 20.22 11.07 16.15
C TRP A 174 21.46 11.05 17.03
N LYS A 175 22.57 10.54 16.48
CA LYS A 175 23.87 10.50 17.16
C LYS A 175 24.45 11.89 17.42
N GLU A 176 24.33 12.80 16.48
CA GLU A 176 24.79 14.21 16.65
C GLU A 176 24.05 14.93 17.77
N ALA A 177 22.75 14.63 17.96
CA ALA A 177 21.97 15.11 19.09
C ALA A 177 22.29 14.42 20.42
N GLY A 178 23.21 13.42 20.44
CA GLY A 178 23.59 12.65 21.62
C GLY A 178 22.57 11.62 22.06
N LEU A 179 21.66 11.22 21.16
CA LEU A 179 20.63 10.23 21.41
C LEU A 179 21.16 8.82 21.14
N THR A 180 20.58 7.84 21.81
CA THR A 180 20.89 6.40 21.74
C THR A 180 19.62 5.58 21.48
N ASP A 181 19.73 4.26 21.38
CA ASP A 181 18.57 3.38 21.23
C ASP A 181 17.62 3.42 22.46
N ASP A 182 18.16 3.80 23.64
CA ASP A 182 17.34 3.98 24.85
C ASP A 182 16.43 5.23 24.80
N ASP A 183 16.70 6.14 23.87
CA ASP A 183 15.91 7.37 23.66
C ASP A 183 14.79 7.19 22.64
N ILE A 184 14.59 5.98 22.08
CA ILE A 184 13.47 5.70 21.15
C ILE A 184 12.15 5.93 21.89
N PRO A 185 11.32 6.90 21.42
CA PRO A 185 10.12 7.30 22.13
C PRO A 185 9.02 6.24 22.03
N LYS A 186 8.31 6.01 23.12
CA LYS A 186 7.15 5.10 23.20
C LYS A 186 5.83 5.86 23.25
N THR A 187 5.89 7.12 23.63
CA THR A 187 4.71 7.99 23.71
C THR A 187 4.88 9.24 22.84
N TRP A 188 3.76 9.87 22.46
CA TRP A 188 3.79 11.12 21.70
C TRP A 188 4.48 12.26 22.46
N ASP A 189 4.33 12.32 23.79
CA ASP A 189 5.02 13.32 24.61
C ASP A 189 6.55 13.12 24.54
N GLU A 190 7.03 11.89 24.64
CA GLU A 190 8.45 11.55 24.46
C GLU A 190 8.93 11.86 23.04
N MET A 191 8.10 11.56 22.01
CA MET A 191 8.40 11.85 20.60
C MET A 191 8.60 13.37 20.36
N ILE A 192 7.74 14.19 20.94
CA ILE A 192 7.85 15.65 20.86
C ILE A 192 9.14 16.14 21.52
N GLU A 193 9.50 15.63 22.72
CA GLU A 193 10.74 16.01 23.38
C GLU A 193 12.00 15.56 22.63
N VAL A 194 11.97 14.38 22.01
CA VAL A 194 13.05 13.92 21.11
C VAL A 194 13.12 14.80 19.87
N ALA A 195 11.98 15.11 19.25
CA ALA A 195 11.93 15.98 18.07
C ALA A 195 12.46 17.40 18.37
N LYS A 196 12.20 17.94 19.57
CA LYS A 196 12.79 19.23 20.00
C LYS A 196 14.31 19.18 20.05
N LYS A 197 14.90 18.08 20.57
CA LYS A 197 16.37 17.92 20.61
C LYS A 197 16.98 17.81 19.20
N LEU A 198 16.23 17.26 18.25
CA LEU A 198 16.63 17.07 16.87
C LEU A 198 16.37 18.29 15.98
N THR A 199 15.60 19.28 16.46
CA THR A 199 15.28 20.49 15.69
C THR A 199 16.42 21.48 15.77
N ILE A 200 16.91 21.95 14.61
CA ILE A 200 17.94 22.98 14.52
C ILE A 200 17.33 24.24 13.90
N LYS A 201 17.60 25.38 14.51
CA LYS A 201 17.13 26.71 14.05
C LYS A 201 18.30 27.65 13.76
N ASP A 202 18.12 28.49 12.76
CA ASP A 202 18.94 29.66 12.48
C ASP A 202 18.05 30.90 12.64
N GLY A 203 18.18 31.57 13.78
CA GLY A 203 17.20 32.54 14.22
C GLY A 203 15.83 31.95 14.43
N ASP A 204 14.82 32.48 13.75
CA ASP A 204 13.45 31.98 13.80
C ASP A 204 13.17 30.87 12.76
N LYS A 205 14.12 30.58 11.85
CA LYS A 205 13.95 29.62 10.77
C LYS A 205 14.41 28.25 11.21
N ILE A 206 13.56 27.22 11.01
CA ILE A 206 13.94 25.83 11.13
C ILE A 206 14.80 25.45 9.92
N VAL A 207 16.04 24.99 10.16
CA VAL A 207 16.98 24.51 9.14
C VAL A 207 17.10 23.00 9.15
N GLN A 208 16.74 22.34 10.25
CA GLN A 208 16.54 20.91 10.37
C GLN A 208 15.27 20.68 11.17
N ALA A 209 14.31 19.97 10.62
CA ALA A 209 13.10 19.57 11.36
C ALA A 209 13.36 18.33 12.20
N GLY A 210 12.89 18.32 13.45
CA GLY A 210 12.92 17.13 14.28
C GLY A 210 11.93 16.08 13.78
N LEU A 211 10.72 16.52 13.41
CA LEU A 211 9.69 15.70 12.76
C LEU A 211 9.02 16.54 11.66
N ASN A 212 8.91 15.98 10.47
CA ASN A 212 8.17 16.60 9.37
C ASN A 212 7.00 15.69 8.93
N PHE A 213 5.80 16.27 8.79
CA PHE A 213 4.60 15.61 8.27
C PHE A 213 3.87 16.44 7.20
N ASN A 214 4.56 17.39 6.57
CA ASN A 214 3.98 18.21 5.51
C ASN A 214 3.51 17.35 4.35
N ASN A 215 2.28 17.62 3.90
CA ASN A 215 1.57 16.94 2.81
C ASN A 215 1.17 15.48 3.06
N ASP A 216 1.44 14.90 4.25
CA ASP A 216 1.08 13.51 4.57
C ASP A 216 0.45 13.30 5.98
N PHE A 217 -0.07 14.37 6.57
CA PHE A 217 -0.67 14.33 7.91
C PHE A 217 -1.98 13.52 7.96
N HIS A 218 -2.66 13.27 6.85
CA HIS A 218 -3.97 12.63 6.84
C HIS A 218 -3.90 11.11 6.96
N GLN A 219 -2.97 10.44 6.28
CA GLN A 219 -2.95 8.98 6.19
C GLN A 219 -2.48 8.32 7.49
N ASN A 220 -1.28 8.68 7.94
CA ASN A 220 -0.66 8.03 9.10
C ASN A 220 -1.04 8.65 10.44
N TYR A 221 -1.67 9.82 10.44
CA TYR A 221 -2.05 10.54 11.65
C TYR A 221 -3.57 10.61 11.79
N LEU A 222 -4.27 11.39 10.94
CA LEU A 222 -5.70 11.63 11.12
C LEU A 222 -6.56 10.37 10.93
N LEU A 223 -6.19 9.47 10.02
CA LEU A 223 -6.97 8.25 9.77
C LEU A 223 -6.48 7.03 10.59
N GLY A 224 -5.66 7.23 11.60
CA GLY A 224 -5.11 6.13 12.39
C GLY A 224 -5.00 6.40 13.88
N LEU A 225 -4.59 7.60 14.30
CA LEU A 225 -4.31 7.88 15.71
C LEU A 225 -5.57 8.01 16.59
N ASN A 226 -6.75 8.21 16.00
CA ASN A 226 -8.02 8.14 16.72
C ASN A 226 -8.24 6.78 17.39
N TYR A 227 -7.76 5.69 16.77
CA TYR A 227 -7.84 4.35 17.36
C TYR A 227 -7.02 4.21 18.65
N GLN A 228 -5.90 4.92 18.77
CA GLN A 228 -5.14 4.93 20.03
C GLN A 228 -5.95 5.50 21.19
N LEU A 229 -6.94 6.32 20.90
CA LEU A 229 -7.84 6.96 21.87
C LEU A 229 -9.18 6.23 22.03
N GLY A 230 -9.34 5.06 21.42
CA GLY A 230 -10.53 4.22 21.53
C GLY A 230 -11.71 4.62 20.66
N GLU A 231 -11.48 5.43 19.62
CA GLU A 231 -12.52 5.88 18.70
C GLU A 231 -12.31 5.31 17.30
N ASN A 232 -13.36 4.71 16.72
CA ASN A 232 -13.39 4.24 15.35
C ASN A 232 -13.63 5.39 14.35
N LEU A 233 -13.24 5.20 13.09
CA LEU A 233 -13.52 6.15 11.98
C LEU A 233 -15.00 6.15 11.59
N PHE A 234 -15.71 5.05 11.88
CA PHE A 234 -17.14 4.92 11.64
C PHE A 234 -17.86 4.60 12.95
N GLN A 235 -19.12 5.02 13.04
CA GLN A 235 -19.97 4.69 14.17
C GLN A 235 -20.33 3.19 14.19
N GLU A 236 -21.04 2.74 15.23
CA GLU A 236 -21.44 1.33 15.41
C GLU A 236 -22.22 0.74 14.21
N ASP A 237 -22.88 1.60 13.41
CA ASP A 237 -23.59 1.18 12.20
C ASP A 237 -22.64 0.80 11.04
N GLY A 238 -21.34 1.06 11.18
CA GLY A 238 -20.30 0.84 10.18
C GLY A 238 -20.43 1.70 8.91
N LYS A 239 -21.35 2.67 8.89
CA LYS A 239 -21.66 3.50 7.71
C LYS A 239 -21.55 4.99 7.96
N THR A 240 -21.92 5.42 9.15
CA THR A 240 -21.84 6.82 9.52
C THR A 240 -20.41 7.17 9.91
N PRO A 241 -19.72 8.08 9.18
CA PRO A 241 -18.37 8.48 9.56
C PRO A 241 -18.36 9.17 10.93
N ASN A 242 -17.26 9.05 11.67
CA ASN A 242 -17.02 9.60 13.01
C ASN A 242 -15.76 10.46 13.03
N VAL A 243 -15.52 11.21 11.95
CA VAL A 243 -14.27 11.97 11.76
C VAL A 243 -14.24 13.32 12.47
N ASN A 244 -15.35 13.76 13.09
CA ASN A 244 -15.42 14.94 13.96
C ASN A 244 -15.45 14.59 15.44
N SER A 245 -15.03 13.38 15.82
CA SER A 245 -14.98 12.91 17.20
C SER A 245 -14.00 13.73 18.07
N ASP A 246 -14.16 13.64 19.38
CA ASP A 246 -13.22 14.28 20.34
C ASP A 246 -11.80 13.72 20.20
N ALA A 247 -11.66 12.42 19.88
CA ALA A 247 -10.36 11.82 19.60
C ALA A 247 -9.71 12.46 18.36
N MET A 248 -10.46 12.61 17.26
CA MET A 248 -9.94 13.24 16.04
C MET A 248 -9.54 14.69 16.27
N LYS A 249 -10.34 15.46 17.01
CA LYS A 249 -10.02 16.83 17.41
C LYS A 249 -8.74 16.89 18.26
N LYS A 250 -8.55 15.96 19.19
CA LYS A 250 -7.33 15.86 20.00
C LYS A 250 -6.10 15.53 19.15
N VAL A 251 -6.21 14.60 18.20
CA VAL A 251 -5.14 14.27 17.24
C VAL A 251 -4.78 15.52 16.45
N MET A 252 -5.77 16.18 15.86
CA MET A 252 -5.55 17.38 15.04
C MET A 252 -4.91 18.52 15.85
N GLN A 253 -5.37 18.74 17.08
CA GLN A 253 -4.78 19.75 17.97
C GLN A 253 -3.31 19.43 18.30
N MET A 254 -2.98 18.16 18.54
CA MET A 254 -1.59 17.73 18.77
C MET A 254 -0.71 18.08 17.56
N LEU A 255 -1.15 17.80 16.34
CA LEU A 255 -0.40 18.11 15.12
C LEU A 255 -0.19 19.62 14.95
N VAL A 256 -1.24 20.42 15.19
CA VAL A 256 -1.12 21.90 15.17
C VAL A 256 -0.12 22.37 16.22
N ASP A 257 -0.21 21.85 17.44
CA ASP A 257 0.67 22.24 18.55
C ASP A 257 2.13 21.86 18.29
N MET A 258 2.41 20.72 17.67
CA MET A 258 3.76 20.30 17.27
C MET A 258 4.48 21.36 16.41
N TYR A 259 3.77 22.05 15.52
CA TYR A 259 4.35 23.10 14.68
C TYR A 259 4.24 24.48 15.30
N ASP A 260 3.08 24.86 15.82
CA ASP A 260 2.83 26.22 16.27
C ASP A 260 3.39 26.50 17.68
N LYS A 261 3.41 25.50 18.58
CA LYS A 261 3.90 25.66 19.96
C LYS A 261 5.28 25.01 20.15
N ASP A 262 5.42 23.75 19.78
CA ASP A 262 6.63 22.96 20.01
C ASP A 262 7.72 23.25 18.98
N GLN A 263 7.32 23.71 17.79
CA GLN A 263 8.21 24.14 16.71
C GLN A 263 9.23 23.06 16.31
N ILE A 264 8.78 21.79 16.26
CA ILE A 264 9.60 20.65 15.84
C ILE A 264 9.70 20.49 14.32
N GLY A 265 8.89 21.22 13.59
CA GLY A 265 8.83 21.41 12.15
C GLY A 265 8.09 22.70 11.85
N SER A 266 7.79 22.97 10.59
CA SER A 266 6.95 24.10 10.19
C SER A 266 6.20 23.84 8.91
N LYS A 267 5.10 24.54 8.71
CA LYS A 267 4.23 24.43 7.52
C LYS A 267 4.95 24.75 6.21
N ASP A 268 6.03 25.54 6.30
CA ASP A 268 6.84 25.99 5.16
C ASP A 268 8.15 25.17 5.02
N PHE A 269 8.33 24.10 5.80
CA PHE A 269 9.57 23.32 5.82
C PHE A 269 9.57 22.26 4.73
N GLY A 270 10.52 22.40 3.79
CA GLY A 270 10.68 21.44 2.70
C GLY A 270 9.51 21.43 1.71
N GLU A 271 9.58 20.54 0.72
CA GLU A 271 8.52 20.36 -0.28
C GLU A 271 7.43 19.40 0.21
N ASN A 272 7.86 18.24 0.71
CA ASN A 272 7.03 17.26 1.41
C ASN A 272 7.88 16.52 2.45
N CYS A 273 7.25 15.77 3.33
CA CYS A 273 7.94 15.11 4.44
C CYS A 273 8.89 13.99 3.99
N ALA A 274 8.50 13.18 3.01
CA ALA A 274 9.29 12.07 2.50
C ALA A 274 10.59 12.56 1.84
N ASP A 275 10.48 13.53 0.91
CA ASP A 275 11.65 14.12 0.25
C ASP A 275 12.56 14.86 1.24
N SER A 276 11.98 15.59 2.19
CA SER A 276 12.75 16.29 3.22
C SER A 276 13.58 15.34 4.07
N PHE A 277 13.04 14.16 4.41
CA PHE A 277 13.79 13.14 5.12
C PHE A 277 14.86 12.52 4.22
N GLY A 278 14.51 12.09 3.01
CA GLY A 278 15.45 11.50 2.05
C GLY A 278 16.62 12.42 1.66
N GLN A 279 16.38 13.74 1.68
CA GLN A 279 17.41 14.77 1.46
C GLN A 279 18.23 15.13 2.71
N GLY A 280 17.96 14.47 3.85
CA GLY A 280 18.68 14.75 5.10
C GLY A 280 18.32 16.12 5.72
N GLN A 281 17.10 16.63 5.50
CA GLN A 281 16.63 17.89 6.05
C GLN A 281 15.76 17.70 7.30
N SER A 282 15.15 16.52 7.46
CA SER A 282 14.32 16.14 8.59
C SER A 282 14.92 14.94 9.31
N ALA A 283 14.95 15.00 10.65
CA ALA A 283 15.49 13.93 11.47
C ALA A 283 14.55 12.72 11.60
N MET A 284 13.24 12.95 11.54
CA MET A 284 12.23 11.92 11.60
C MET A 284 11.10 12.19 10.61
N VAL A 285 10.47 11.10 10.16
CA VAL A 285 9.26 11.11 9.33
C VAL A 285 8.44 9.87 9.63
N ILE A 286 7.11 9.94 9.54
CA ILE A 286 6.24 8.77 9.52
C ILE A 286 5.84 8.52 8.08
N GLN A 287 6.13 7.32 7.60
CA GLN A 287 5.82 6.90 6.24
C GLN A 287 5.36 5.45 6.18
N TRP A 288 4.63 5.10 5.12
CA TRP A 288 4.20 3.77 4.79
C TRP A 288 5.38 2.80 4.57
N GLY A 289 5.14 1.49 4.70
CA GLY A 289 6.16 0.47 4.55
C GLY A 289 6.98 0.57 3.25
N HIS A 290 6.35 0.90 2.11
CA HIS A 290 7.04 1.04 0.82
C HIS A 290 8.17 2.10 0.83
N TYR A 291 8.13 3.05 1.75
CA TYR A 291 9.17 4.07 1.89
C TYR A 291 10.54 3.47 2.22
N TYR A 292 10.58 2.30 2.88
CA TYR A 292 11.81 1.54 3.10
C TYR A 292 12.56 1.28 1.77
N ASN A 293 11.85 0.77 0.77
CA ASN A 293 12.43 0.51 -0.54
C ASN A 293 12.82 1.80 -1.27
N THR A 294 12.02 2.86 -1.12
CA THR A 294 12.34 4.19 -1.67
C THR A 294 13.66 4.74 -1.09
N LEU A 295 13.87 4.61 0.22
CA LEU A 295 15.14 5.01 0.85
C LEU A 295 16.30 4.19 0.32
N LYS A 296 16.16 2.88 0.17
CA LYS A 296 17.21 1.99 -0.35
C LYS A 296 17.59 2.27 -1.79
N THR A 297 16.66 2.71 -2.62
CA THR A 297 16.88 2.90 -4.06
C THR A 297 17.18 4.35 -4.45
N THR A 298 16.44 5.29 -3.88
CA THR A 298 16.53 6.71 -4.26
C THR A 298 17.48 7.51 -3.35
N TRP A 299 17.50 7.19 -2.05
CA TRP A 299 18.32 7.89 -1.04
C TRP A 299 19.23 6.93 -0.27
N SER A 300 19.98 6.10 -1.01
CA SER A 300 20.83 5.03 -0.47
C SER A 300 21.91 5.49 0.50
N ASP A 301 22.25 6.78 0.51
CA ASP A 301 23.28 7.36 1.39
C ASP A 301 22.74 7.66 2.80
N ILE A 302 21.43 7.64 3.03
CA ILE A 302 20.83 7.87 4.35
C ILE A 302 20.96 6.61 5.21
N ASP A 303 21.72 6.71 6.30
CA ASP A 303 21.68 5.68 7.37
C ASP A 303 20.49 5.95 8.28
N PHE A 304 19.50 5.08 8.21
CA PHE A 304 18.25 5.23 8.94
C PHE A 304 17.95 4.04 9.84
N GLY A 305 17.17 4.29 10.87
CA GLY A 305 16.50 3.29 11.68
C GLY A 305 14.99 3.43 11.56
N VAL A 306 14.27 2.43 12.08
CA VAL A 306 12.81 2.40 12.09
C VAL A 306 12.34 2.02 13.48
N PHE A 307 11.26 2.65 13.96
CA PHE A 307 10.55 2.23 15.16
C PHE A 307 9.03 2.39 14.96
N GLU A 308 8.27 1.71 15.79
CA GLU A 308 6.81 1.73 15.75
C GLU A 308 6.26 3.14 16.12
N ILE A 309 5.10 3.49 15.58
CA ILE A 309 4.44 4.76 15.90
C ILE A 309 4.21 4.85 17.41
N PRO A 310 4.61 5.95 18.08
CA PRO A 310 4.34 6.16 19.49
C PRO A 310 2.85 6.20 19.82
N THR A 311 2.49 5.96 21.06
CA THR A 311 1.12 5.96 21.53
C THR A 311 0.85 7.09 22.53
N PHE A 312 -0.43 7.41 22.80
CA PHE A 312 -0.75 8.49 23.75
C PHE A 312 -0.40 8.15 25.21
N ASP A 313 -0.49 6.88 25.60
CA ASP A 313 -0.32 6.47 27.01
C ASP A 313 0.44 5.15 27.21
N GLY A 314 1.02 4.59 26.13
CA GLY A 314 1.73 3.31 26.19
C GLY A 314 0.85 2.06 26.22
N ASN A 315 -0.47 2.21 26.21
CA ASN A 315 -1.43 1.10 26.20
C ASN A 315 -2.63 1.45 25.30
N PRO A 316 -2.43 1.57 23.98
CA PRO A 316 -3.46 2.01 23.07
C PRO A 316 -4.56 0.95 22.90
N TYR A 317 -5.76 1.40 22.54
CA TYR A 317 -6.83 0.53 22.05
C TYR A 317 -6.41 -0.19 20.74
N ALA A 318 -5.83 0.54 19.79
CA ALA A 318 -5.05 0.00 18.70
C ALA A 318 -3.90 0.96 18.38
N TYR A 319 -2.81 0.42 17.81
CA TYR A 319 -1.63 1.24 17.51
C TYR A 319 -1.86 2.22 16.36
N ASN A 320 -2.49 1.77 15.30
CA ASN A 320 -2.84 2.59 14.14
C ASN A 320 -3.80 1.83 13.21
N ARG A 321 -4.12 2.45 12.08
CA ARG A 321 -4.73 1.80 10.92
C ARG A 321 -3.66 1.05 10.11
N TYR A 322 -4.01 -0.10 9.59
CA TYR A 322 -3.32 -0.62 8.43
C TYR A 322 -4.20 -0.48 7.17
N ASN A 323 -3.60 -0.60 6.00
CA ASN A 323 -4.29 -0.73 4.73
C ASN A 323 -4.07 -2.16 4.20
N GLY A 324 -5.15 -2.81 3.83
CA GLY A 324 -5.04 -4.11 3.16
C GLY A 324 -4.55 -3.92 1.72
N GLU A 325 -3.57 -4.72 1.31
CA GLU A 325 -3.05 -4.71 -0.06
C GLU A 325 -3.61 -5.91 -0.82
N SER A 326 -4.41 -5.62 -1.85
CA SER A 326 -5.31 -6.58 -2.47
C SER A 326 -4.63 -7.53 -3.43
N THR A 327 -5.19 -8.74 -3.55
CA THR A 327 -4.80 -9.75 -4.53
C THR A 327 -5.46 -9.51 -5.90
N PHE A 328 -5.82 -10.56 -6.59
CA PHE A 328 -6.38 -10.53 -7.94
C PHE A 328 -7.89 -10.74 -7.94
N GLY A 329 -8.57 -10.08 -8.87
CA GLY A 329 -9.95 -10.34 -9.22
C GLY A 329 -10.06 -11.25 -10.44
N VAL A 330 -11.06 -12.12 -10.43
CA VAL A 330 -11.41 -13.01 -11.56
C VAL A 330 -12.59 -12.39 -12.31
N ASN A 331 -12.44 -12.16 -13.61
CA ASN A 331 -13.49 -11.56 -14.43
C ASN A 331 -14.67 -12.55 -14.63
N LYS A 332 -15.84 -12.22 -14.10
CA LYS A 332 -17.05 -13.05 -14.25
C LYS A 332 -17.57 -13.15 -15.69
N ASN A 333 -17.21 -12.20 -16.55
CA ASN A 333 -17.64 -12.12 -17.96
C ASN A 333 -16.67 -12.83 -18.93
N ALA A 334 -15.47 -13.20 -18.47
CA ALA A 334 -14.54 -13.98 -19.27
C ALA A 334 -15.10 -15.38 -19.60
N PRO A 335 -14.65 -16.06 -20.67
CA PRO A 335 -14.98 -17.46 -20.97
C PRO A 335 -14.76 -18.38 -19.76
N LYS A 336 -15.58 -19.40 -19.60
CA LYS A 336 -15.57 -20.27 -18.40
C LYS A 336 -14.26 -21.03 -18.20
N ASP A 337 -13.63 -21.45 -19.28
CA ASP A 337 -12.30 -22.07 -19.26
C ASP A 337 -11.21 -21.09 -18.79
N GLN A 338 -11.26 -19.83 -19.23
CA GLN A 338 -10.37 -18.79 -18.77
C GLN A 338 -10.63 -18.41 -17.31
N GLN A 339 -11.91 -18.35 -16.87
CA GLN A 339 -12.23 -18.16 -15.45
C GLN A 339 -11.64 -19.26 -14.58
N ALA A 340 -11.69 -20.52 -15.03
CA ALA A 340 -11.12 -21.65 -14.29
C ALA A 340 -9.60 -21.51 -14.11
N VAL A 341 -8.89 -21.09 -15.16
CA VAL A 341 -7.44 -20.78 -15.05
C VAL A 341 -7.18 -19.65 -14.07
N ALA A 342 -7.96 -18.57 -14.14
CA ALA A 342 -7.80 -17.41 -13.24
C ALA A 342 -8.07 -17.79 -11.76
N GLN A 343 -9.10 -18.60 -11.48
CA GLN A 343 -9.39 -19.13 -10.14
C GLN A 343 -8.24 -19.97 -9.61
N ASP A 344 -7.70 -20.85 -10.45
CA ASP A 344 -6.60 -21.74 -10.09
C ASP A 344 -5.30 -20.93 -9.83
N PHE A 345 -5.02 -19.93 -10.66
CA PHE A 345 -3.89 -19.01 -10.44
C PHE A 345 -3.99 -18.25 -9.11
N VAL A 346 -5.18 -17.71 -8.79
CA VAL A 346 -5.40 -17.04 -7.49
C VAL A 346 -5.14 -18.01 -6.34
N LYS A 347 -5.68 -19.24 -6.43
CA LYS A 347 -5.47 -20.27 -5.41
C LYS A 347 -4.00 -20.66 -5.28
N PHE A 348 -3.28 -20.82 -6.40
CA PHE A 348 -1.83 -21.02 -6.42
C PHE A 348 -1.11 -19.90 -5.66
N PHE A 349 -1.36 -18.64 -6.03
CA PHE A 349 -0.72 -17.47 -5.41
C PHE A 349 -0.94 -17.44 -3.89
N LEU A 350 -2.16 -17.72 -3.42
CA LEU A 350 -2.47 -17.75 -1.99
C LEU A 350 -1.75 -18.87 -1.23
N CYS A 351 -1.47 -20.00 -1.89
CA CYS A 351 -0.80 -21.15 -1.29
C CYS A 351 0.73 -21.10 -1.40
N ASP A 352 1.30 -20.42 -2.42
CA ASP A 352 2.73 -20.43 -2.70
C ASP A 352 3.50 -19.42 -1.82
N ASP A 353 4.10 -19.91 -0.73
CA ASP A 353 4.82 -19.08 0.24
C ASP A 353 5.96 -18.28 -0.39
N GLU A 354 6.65 -18.83 -1.42
CA GLU A 354 7.75 -18.10 -2.07
C GLU A 354 7.20 -16.87 -2.82
N SER A 355 6.07 -17.00 -3.53
CA SER A 355 5.40 -15.86 -4.18
C SER A 355 4.88 -14.87 -3.16
N GLN A 356 4.25 -15.33 -2.07
CA GLN A 356 3.77 -14.46 -0.99
C GLN A 356 4.90 -13.67 -0.34
N VAL A 357 6.03 -14.32 0.00
CA VAL A 357 7.20 -13.67 0.59
C VAL A 357 7.82 -12.67 -0.39
N ALA A 358 8.00 -13.04 -1.66
CA ALA A 358 8.56 -12.15 -2.67
C ALA A 358 7.70 -10.89 -2.84
N PHE A 359 6.37 -11.06 -2.90
CA PHE A 359 5.43 -9.96 -3.08
C PHE A 359 5.42 -9.02 -1.87
N ASN A 360 5.34 -9.57 -0.66
CA ASN A 360 5.36 -8.76 0.57
C ASN A 360 6.69 -7.99 0.74
N LEU A 361 7.84 -8.57 0.39
CA LEU A 361 9.12 -7.87 0.44
C LEU A 361 9.23 -6.76 -0.61
N ALA A 362 8.78 -7.01 -1.84
CA ALA A 362 8.80 -6.02 -2.91
C ALA A 362 7.92 -4.81 -2.58
N MET A 363 6.77 -5.05 -1.98
CA MET A 363 5.81 -4.00 -1.59
C MET A 363 6.06 -3.44 -0.18
N SER A 364 6.97 -4.06 0.60
CA SER A 364 7.21 -3.75 2.02
C SER A 364 5.91 -3.78 2.84
N THR A 365 5.15 -4.87 2.71
CA THR A 365 3.93 -5.15 3.45
C THR A 365 4.16 -6.29 4.44
N PHE A 366 3.51 -6.23 5.59
CA PHE A 366 3.46 -7.37 6.51
C PHE A 366 2.49 -8.41 5.93
N PRO A 367 2.83 -9.71 5.90
CA PRO A 367 1.99 -10.70 5.24
C PRO A 367 0.63 -10.84 5.91
N ALA A 368 -0.44 -10.84 5.12
CA ALA A 368 -1.77 -11.19 5.59
C ALA A 368 -1.87 -12.71 5.86
N LYS A 369 -1.06 -13.53 5.18
CA LYS A 369 -0.95 -14.97 5.44
C LYS A 369 -0.34 -15.21 6.81
N LYS A 370 -1.11 -15.78 7.74
CA LYS A 370 -0.76 -15.92 9.17
C LYS A 370 0.48 -16.78 9.39
N SER A 371 0.66 -17.84 8.59
CA SER A 371 1.83 -18.74 8.68
C SER A 371 3.17 -18.06 8.31
N LEU A 372 3.12 -16.89 7.68
CA LEU A 372 4.31 -16.12 7.29
C LEU A 372 4.68 -15.00 8.27
N ALA A 373 3.93 -14.82 9.36
CA ALA A 373 4.16 -13.74 10.32
C ALA A 373 5.57 -13.77 10.93
N ASP A 374 6.13 -14.97 11.16
CA ASP A 374 7.47 -15.18 11.73
C ASP A 374 8.52 -15.51 10.65
N ASN A 375 8.25 -15.25 9.37
CA ASN A 375 9.18 -15.55 8.30
C ASN A 375 10.46 -14.70 8.42
N GLU A 376 11.61 -15.35 8.51
CA GLU A 376 12.92 -14.71 8.74
C GLU A 376 13.23 -13.63 7.70
N LYS A 377 12.94 -13.89 6.41
CA LYS A 377 13.19 -12.92 5.33
C LYS A 377 12.30 -11.67 5.46
N ILE A 378 11.05 -11.83 5.88
CA ILE A 378 10.14 -10.71 6.16
C ILE A 378 10.69 -9.87 7.31
N LEU A 379 11.13 -10.53 8.40
CA LEU A 379 11.63 -9.87 9.60
C LEU A 379 13.06 -9.29 9.46
N GLU A 380 13.77 -9.58 8.37
CA GLU A 380 15.01 -8.87 7.99
C GLU A 380 14.73 -7.42 7.57
N ASN A 381 13.50 -7.11 7.10
CA ASN A 381 13.11 -5.75 6.82
C ASN A 381 12.74 -5.03 8.12
N PRO A 382 13.49 -4.00 8.56
CA PRO A 382 13.24 -3.35 9.85
C PRO A 382 11.88 -2.65 9.94
N SER A 383 11.30 -2.19 8.82
CA SER A 383 9.98 -1.57 8.84
C SER A 383 8.84 -2.60 9.06
N LEU A 384 9.08 -3.86 8.69
CA LEU A 384 8.13 -4.95 8.95
C LEU A 384 8.37 -5.58 10.33
N LYS A 385 9.64 -5.69 10.73
CA LYS A 385 10.01 -6.25 12.04
C LYS A 385 9.39 -5.48 13.20
N VAL A 386 9.38 -4.15 13.15
CA VAL A 386 8.83 -3.32 14.24
C VAL A 386 7.31 -3.46 14.38
N LEU A 387 6.62 -3.94 13.35
CA LEU A 387 5.18 -4.16 13.38
C LEU A 387 4.80 -5.53 13.92
N ALA A 388 5.70 -6.52 13.82
CA ALA A 388 5.42 -7.93 14.11
C ALA A 388 4.90 -8.17 15.52
N GLU A 389 5.36 -7.37 16.52
CA GLU A 389 4.97 -7.54 17.93
C GLU A 389 3.50 -7.16 18.20
N HIS A 390 2.96 -6.21 17.44
CA HIS A 390 1.65 -5.63 17.70
C HIS A 390 0.70 -5.64 16.50
N ILE A 391 1.03 -6.37 15.42
CA ILE A 391 0.27 -6.32 14.16
C ILE A 391 -1.21 -6.73 14.35
N ASP A 392 -1.50 -7.57 15.31
CA ASP A 392 -2.86 -7.98 15.70
C ASP A 392 -3.65 -6.87 16.42
N HIS A 393 -3.00 -5.78 16.83
CA HIS A 393 -3.59 -4.59 17.43
C HIS A 393 -3.61 -3.38 16.48
N TYR A 394 -3.64 -3.63 15.19
CA TYR A 394 -3.92 -2.64 14.16
C TYR A 394 -5.33 -2.85 13.60
N ILE A 395 -6.01 -1.77 13.24
CA ILE A 395 -7.37 -1.83 12.70
C ILE A 395 -7.36 -1.50 11.21
N TRP A 396 -8.16 -2.23 10.46
CA TRP A 396 -8.51 -1.86 9.09
C TRP A 396 -10.03 -1.71 8.97
N PRO A 397 -10.54 -0.54 8.55
CA PRO A 397 -11.99 -0.34 8.39
C PRO A 397 -12.59 -1.13 7.22
N GLY A 398 -11.77 -1.78 6.40
CA GLY A 398 -12.16 -2.42 5.15
C GLY A 398 -11.83 -1.54 3.93
N PRO A 399 -12.27 -1.93 2.71
CA PRO A 399 -12.02 -1.21 1.46
C PRO A 399 -12.77 0.13 1.42
N MET A 400 -12.29 1.07 2.24
CA MET A 400 -12.90 2.37 2.49
C MET A 400 -12.90 3.23 1.21
N PRO A 401 -14.05 3.89 0.88
CA PRO A 401 -14.11 4.80 -0.26
C PRO A 401 -13.12 5.95 -0.16
N SER A 402 -12.46 6.30 -1.26
CA SER A 402 -11.43 7.35 -1.32
C SER A 402 -11.92 8.71 -0.83
N CYS A 403 -13.21 8.99 -0.95
CA CYS A 403 -13.79 10.26 -0.48
C CYS A 403 -13.56 10.52 1.02
N VAL A 404 -13.36 9.48 1.84
CA VAL A 404 -13.03 9.65 3.26
C VAL A 404 -11.63 10.26 3.40
N GLU A 405 -10.65 9.69 2.73
CA GLU A 405 -9.27 10.22 2.72
C GLU A 405 -9.19 11.61 2.12
N ASP A 406 -9.86 11.84 0.98
CA ASP A 406 -9.87 13.12 0.26
C ASP A 406 -10.45 14.26 1.12
N ASN A 407 -11.57 14.01 1.81
CA ASN A 407 -12.19 15.01 2.67
C ASN A 407 -11.37 15.25 3.96
N MET A 408 -10.73 14.23 4.53
CA MET A 408 -9.86 14.38 5.69
C MET A 408 -8.55 15.10 5.33
N LYS A 409 -7.98 14.82 4.16
CA LYS A 409 -6.85 15.58 3.63
C LYS A 409 -7.19 17.04 3.51
N LYS A 410 -8.34 17.35 2.90
CA LYS A 410 -8.82 18.71 2.73
C LYS A 410 -9.06 19.41 4.07
N ALA A 411 -9.64 18.74 5.06
CA ALA A 411 -9.84 19.30 6.40
C ALA A 411 -8.50 19.69 7.04
N GLY A 412 -7.50 18.81 6.95
CA GLY A 412 -6.16 19.11 7.44
C GLY A 412 -5.52 20.29 6.70
N GLU A 413 -5.63 20.36 5.37
CA GLU A 413 -5.14 21.50 4.58
C GLU A 413 -5.83 22.79 4.99
N ASP A 414 -7.14 22.79 5.20
CA ASP A 414 -7.92 23.94 5.64
C ASP A 414 -7.45 24.43 7.02
N ILE A 415 -7.15 23.53 7.94
CA ILE A 415 -6.64 23.87 9.29
C ILE A 415 -5.20 24.38 9.20
N PHE A 416 -4.28 23.62 8.60
CA PHE A 416 -2.85 23.93 8.61
C PHE A 416 -2.50 25.16 7.77
N TYR A 417 -3.03 25.25 6.54
CA TYR A 417 -2.61 26.26 5.59
C TYR A 417 -3.59 27.44 5.48
N ASN A 418 -4.88 27.22 5.72
CA ASN A 418 -5.90 28.25 5.57
C ASN A 418 -6.38 28.82 6.90
N GLY A 419 -5.93 28.27 8.05
CA GLY A 419 -6.26 28.76 9.38
C GLY A 419 -7.74 28.57 9.76
N VAL A 420 -8.39 27.59 9.17
CA VAL A 420 -9.78 27.22 9.54
C VAL A 420 -9.75 26.56 10.92
N ASP A 421 -10.73 26.91 11.74
CA ASP A 421 -10.93 26.30 13.06
C ASP A 421 -11.13 24.78 12.96
N ILE A 422 -10.56 24.01 13.92
CA ILE A 422 -10.56 22.55 13.90
C ILE A 422 -11.98 21.98 13.87
N ASP A 423 -12.88 22.47 14.76
CA ASP A 423 -14.26 22.00 14.80
C ASP A 423 -14.96 22.27 13.48
N THR A 424 -14.81 23.48 12.94
CA THR A 424 -15.40 23.88 11.66
C THR A 424 -14.95 23.01 10.49
N ALA A 425 -13.65 22.69 10.41
CA ALA A 425 -13.10 21.89 9.31
C ALA A 425 -13.51 20.43 9.41
N LEU A 426 -13.48 19.82 10.62
CA LEU A 426 -13.87 18.45 10.83
C LEU A 426 -15.40 18.24 10.69
N ASP A 427 -16.23 19.18 11.15
CA ASP A 427 -17.68 19.14 10.93
C ASP A 427 -18.01 19.18 9.44
N LYS A 428 -17.27 20.00 8.68
CA LYS A 428 -17.42 20.06 7.23
C LYS A 428 -17.00 18.75 6.58
N ALA A 429 -15.87 18.19 6.95
CA ALA A 429 -15.39 16.89 6.43
C ALA A 429 -16.41 15.78 6.70
N GLN A 430 -16.93 15.70 7.93
CA GLN A 430 -18.00 14.78 8.33
C GLN A 430 -19.21 14.90 7.38
N ALA A 431 -19.70 16.12 7.15
CA ALA A 431 -20.86 16.38 6.30
C ALA A 431 -20.61 16.03 4.83
N ASP A 432 -19.44 16.37 4.31
CA ASP A 432 -19.05 16.07 2.93
C ASP A 432 -18.89 14.56 2.72
N ILE A 433 -18.26 13.82 3.65
CA ILE A 433 -18.14 12.35 3.59
C ILE A 433 -19.54 11.69 3.60
N ILE A 434 -20.42 12.09 4.50
CA ILE A 434 -21.81 11.57 4.54
C ILE A 434 -22.50 11.76 3.20
N LYS A 435 -22.32 12.91 2.57
CA LYS A 435 -22.93 13.24 1.27
C LYS A 435 -22.32 12.38 0.15
N ASP A 436 -21.00 12.24 0.13
CA ASP A 436 -20.27 11.54 -0.94
C ASP A 436 -20.49 10.02 -0.85
N MET A 437 -20.62 9.47 0.37
CA MET A 437 -20.92 8.06 0.63
C MET A 437 -22.41 7.69 0.47
N LYS A 438 -23.30 8.62 0.12
CA LYS A 438 -24.75 8.37 0.10
C LYS A 438 -25.17 7.16 -0.76
N SER A 439 -24.45 6.86 -1.83
CA SER A 439 -24.72 5.74 -2.74
C SER A 439 -23.72 4.57 -2.54
N SER A 440 -22.80 4.71 -1.61
CA SER A 440 -21.81 3.67 -1.31
C SER A 440 -22.46 2.46 -0.64
N SER A 441 -22.01 1.28 -0.99
CA SER A 441 -22.35 0.02 -0.31
C SER A 441 -21.38 -0.32 0.82
N PHE A 442 -20.34 0.49 1.02
CA PHE A 442 -19.32 0.27 2.04
C PHE A 442 -19.92 0.11 3.43
N GLN A 443 -19.37 -0.83 4.17
CA GLN A 443 -19.62 -1.02 5.57
C GLN A 443 -18.29 -1.33 6.29
N SER A 444 -17.95 -0.50 7.25
CA SER A 444 -16.76 -0.71 8.07
C SER A 444 -16.86 -2.00 8.88
N VAL A 445 -15.72 -2.68 8.98
CA VAL A 445 -15.57 -3.90 9.79
C VAL A 445 -14.85 -3.63 11.12
N GLU A 446 -14.65 -2.37 11.50
CA GLU A 446 -13.95 -1.98 12.72
C GLU A 446 -14.53 -2.69 13.98
N ASN A 447 -15.85 -2.86 14.04
CA ASN A 447 -16.52 -3.52 15.14
C ASN A 447 -16.33 -5.04 15.20
N LEU A 448 -15.66 -5.65 14.23
CA LEU A 448 -15.35 -7.10 14.23
C LEU A 448 -14.07 -7.42 15.02
N TYR A 449 -13.22 -6.44 15.26
CA TYR A 449 -11.99 -6.64 16.04
C TYR A 449 -12.33 -6.93 17.50
N GLU A 450 -11.74 -7.99 18.09
CA GLU A 450 -12.08 -8.44 19.44
C GLU A 450 -11.73 -7.41 20.52
N PHE A 451 -10.62 -6.70 20.35
CA PHE A 451 -10.22 -5.63 21.25
C PHE A 451 -11.05 -4.35 21.06
N ALA A 452 -11.89 -4.29 20.02
CA ALA A 452 -12.85 -3.23 19.75
C ALA A 452 -14.20 -3.44 20.47
N LYS A 453 -14.33 -4.51 21.24
CA LYS A 453 -15.53 -4.85 22.03
C LYS A 453 -15.27 -4.56 23.54
#